data_9e473925d0f16d5192573576f4474f86
#
_entry.id   9e473925d0f16d5192573576f4474f86
#
_cell.length_a   1.000
_cell.length_b   1.000
_cell.length_c   1.000
_cell.angle_alpha   90.00
_cell.angle_beta   90.00
_cell.angle_gamma   90.00
#
_symmetry.space_group_name_H-M   'P 1'
#
loop_
_entity.id
_entity.type
_entity.pdbx_description
1 polymer ?
#
loop_
_entity_poly.entity_id
_entity_poly.type
_entity_poly.pdbx_seq_one_letter_code
_entity_poly.pdbx_strand_id
1 'polypeptide(L)'
;LITTELEAAAAFYTKVMGWSAIDVSVAGRAYTLFTAGKVSVSGMMDLSEEARKIGGKPSWIGYVGVDDVDATAERIKHLGGVVHVPPTDVPNISRFSIFTDPQTARLALFKWLRPGQEQPAEPGALGRVGWHELLAADWEKALAFYRELFGWEKADADIGAMGTYQLFSAAGETIGGMFTKPSFMPVPFWLYYFSVGDIDVAAQHVKAGGGQVLDDPLELPGGSWIVQCTDPQGAIFALEGKRGHNPIGYFERVAARGPSDTRGRRWSW
;
A
#
# COMPACT_ATOMS: atom_id res chain seq x y z
N LEU A 1 5.60 -3.72 6.53
CA LEU A 1 4.86 -3.12 7.64
C LEU A 1 5.82 -2.79 8.79
N ILE A 2 5.68 -1.60 9.34
CA ILE A 2 6.30 -1.21 10.63
C ILE A 2 5.15 -1.07 11.62
N THR A 3 5.21 -1.76 12.76
CA THR A 3 4.10 -1.81 13.72
C THR A 3 4.58 -1.87 15.17
N THR A 4 3.67 -1.75 16.12
CA THR A 4 3.96 -1.75 17.57
C THR A 4 3.69 -3.09 18.24
N GLU A 5 2.90 -3.97 17.63
CA GLU A 5 2.46 -5.24 18.20
C GLU A 5 2.60 -6.35 17.14
N LEU A 6 3.79 -6.94 17.05
CA LEU A 6 4.14 -7.89 15.99
C LEU A 6 3.20 -9.12 15.93
N GLU A 7 2.93 -9.75 17.07
CA GLU A 7 2.09 -10.95 17.12
C GLU A 7 0.64 -10.64 16.71
N ALA A 8 0.08 -9.54 17.23
CA ALA A 8 -1.27 -9.11 16.90
C ALA A 8 -1.41 -8.74 15.43
N ALA A 9 -0.43 -8.03 14.87
CA ALA A 9 -0.39 -7.67 13.46
C ALA A 9 -0.24 -8.91 12.57
N ALA A 10 0.63 -9.86 12.94
CA ALA A 10 0.79 -11.12 12.22
C ALA A 10 -0.53 -11.91 12.16
N ALA A 11 -1.22 -12.07 13.28
CA ALA A 11 -2.52 -12.74 13.35
C ALA A 11 -3.58 -12.03 12.51
N PHE A 12 -3.60 -10.70 12.55
CA PHE A 12 -4.53 -9.88 11.76
C PHE A 12 -4.34 -10.08 10.26
N TYR A 13 -3.12 -9.84 9.75
CA TYR A 13 -2.87 -9.92 8.31
C TYR A 13 -2.93 -11.35 7.77
N THR A 14 -2.53 -12.35 8.55
CA THR A 14 -2.75 -13.77 8.20
C THR A 14 -4.22 -14.04 7.92
N LYS A 15 -5.12 -13.53 8.75
CA LYS A 15 -6.56 -13.74 8.58
C LYS A 15 -7.16 -12.91 7.45
N VAL A 16 -6.77 -11.63 7.32
CA VAL A 16 -7.34 -10.71 6.32
C VAL A 16 -6.86 -11.06 4.91
N MET A 17 -5.56 -11.32 4.75
CA MET A 17 -4.92 -11.54 3.46
C MET A 17 -4.78 -13.02 3.06
N GLY A 18 -5.00 -13.95 3.99
CA GLY A 18 -4.70 -15.36 3.78
C GLY A 18 -3.20 -15.67 3.74
N TRP A 19 -2.37 -14.81 4.31
CA TRP A 19 -0.92 -15.01 4.36
C TRP A 19 -0.49 -16.04 5.40
N SER A 20 0.71 -16.57 5.22
CA SER A 20 1.46 -17.24 6.30
C SER A 20 2.51 -16.27 6.85
N ALA A 21 2.74 -16.33 8.15
CA ALA A 21 3.76 -15.53 8.84
C ALA A 21 4.92 -16.46 9.26
N ILE A 22 6.14 -16.10 8.91
CA ILE A 22 7.36 -16.85 9.22
C ILE A 22 8.29 -15.93 9.98
N ASP A 23 8.71 -16.37 11.18
CA ASP A 23 9.75 -15.67 11.92
C ASP A 23 11.11 -15.92 11.27
N VAL A 24 11.73 -14.83 10.81
CA VAL A 24 13.08 -14.84 10.22
C VAL A 24 13.99 -13.86 10.95
N SER A 25 13.75 -13.68 12.24
CA SER A 25 14.53 -12.78 13.11
C SER A 25 16.03 -13.09 13.07
N VAL A 26 16.85 -12.06 12.91
CA VAL A 26 18.31 -12.17 12.81
C VAL A 26 18.98 -11.19 13.75
N ALA A 27 19.98 -11.66 14.49
CA ALA A 27 20.86 -10.82 15.31
C ALA A 27 20.12 -9.89 16.30
N GLY A 28 19.08 -10.40 16.95
CA GLY A 28 18.30 -9.64 17.94
C GLY A 28 17.30 -8.65 17.36
N ARG A 29 17.11 -8.63 16.05
CA ARG A 29 16.06 -7.86 15.38
C ARG A 29 14.91 -8.79 15.02
N ALA A 30 13.75 -8.55 15.60
CA ALA A 30 12.54 -9.24 15.25
C ALA A 30 12.10 -8.86 13.82
N TYR A 31 11.95 -9.87 12.97
CA TYR A 31 11.47 -9.69 11.62
C TYR A 31 10.57 -10.87 11.21
N THR A 32 9.37 -10.55 10.77
CA THR A 32 8.42 -11.53 10.26
C THR A 32 8.30 -11.38 8.75
N LEU A 33 8.44 -12.49 8.04
CA LEU A 33 8.20 -12.57 6.60
C LEU A 33 6.78 -13.05 6.36
N PHE A 34 6.00 -12.34 5.56
CA PHE A 34 4.70 -12.79 5.09
C PHE A 34 4.81 -13.44 3.72
N THR A 35 4.12 -14.56 3.54
CA THR A 35 4.07 -15.29 2.27
C THR A 35 2.63 -15.50 1.82
N ALA A 36 2.38 -15.35 0.52
CA ALA A 36 1.17 -15.80 -0.17
C ALA A 36 1.52 -17.12 -0.89
N GLY A 37 1.06 -18.23 -0.35
CA GLY A 37 1.55 -19.55 -0.78
C GLY A 37 3.06 -19.69 -0.53
N LYS A 38 3.83 -19.89 -1.61
CA LYS A 38 5.29 -20.03 -1.55
C LYS A 38 6.04 -18.72 -1.81
N VAL A 39 5.31 -17.63 -2.08
CA VAL A 39 5.88 -16.36 -2.51
C VAL A 39 5.97 -15.39 -1.34
N SER A 40 7.16 -14.85 -1.09
CA SER A 40 7.35 -13.77 -0.13
C SER A 40 6.71 -12.48 -0.67
N VAL A 41 5.77 -11.91 0.07
CA VAL A 41 5.00 -10.74 -0.37
C VAL A 41 5.27 -9.49 0.44
N SER A 42 5.66 -9.64 1.69
CA SER A 42 5.90 -8.52 2.61
C SER A 42 6.76 -8.92 3.78
N GLY A 43 7.30 -7.93 4.48
CA GLY A 43 7.97 -8.09 5.76
C GLY A 43 7.38 -7.19 6.83
N MET A 44 7.59 -7.56 8.09
CA MET A 44 7.12 -6.81 9.24
C MET A 44 8.22 -6.67 10.29
N MET A 45 8.37 -5.47 10.81
CA MET A 45 9.32 -5.15 11.88
C MET A 45 8.69 -4.26 12.95
N ASP A 46 9.32 -4.23 14.11
CA ASP A 46 8.88 -3.36 15.20
C ASP A 46 9.19 -1.88 14.91
N LEU A 47 8.29 -1.02 15.32
CA LEU A 47 8.49 0.41 15.34
C LEU A 47 9.38 0.77 16.53
N SER A 48 10.62 1.19 16.27
CA SER A 48 11.59 1.46 17.32
C SER A 48 11.10 2.52 18.32
N GLU A 49 11.60 2.44 19.57
CA GLU A 49 11.28 3.44 20.58
C GLU A 49 11.71 4.85 20.17
N GLU A 50 12.84 4.98 19.49
CA GLU A 50 13.34 6.26 18.97
C GLU A 50 12.35 6.84 17.96
N ALA A 51 11.84 6.02 17.03
CA ALA A 51 10.85 6.45 16.06
C ALA A 51 9.54 6.85 16.75
N ARG A 52 9.09 6.10 17.77
CA ARG A 52 7.89 6.43 18.55
C ARG A 52 8.03 7.77 19.28
N LYS A 53 9.20 8.04 19.88
CA LYS A 53 9.49 9.29 20.60
C LYS A 53 9.39 10.55 19.73
N ILE A 54 9.66 10.41 18.43
CA ILE A 54 9.57 11.51 17.46
C ILE A 54 8.23 11.51 16.68
N GLY A 55 7.23 10.75 17.16
CA GLY A 55 5.88 10.72 16.58
C GLY A 55 5.69 9.72 15.43
N GLY A 56 6.62 8.78 15.25
CA GLY A 56 6.44 7.67 14.31
C GLY A 56 5.21 6.83 14.64
N LYS A 57 4.49 6.42 13.62
CA LYS A 57 3.26 5.62 13.73
C LYS A 57 3.39 4.34 12.90
N PRO A 58 2.63 3.29 13.25
CA PRO A 58 2.51 2.11 12.41
C PRO A 58 2.14 2.49 10.98
N SER A 59 2.82 1.89 10.00
CA SER A 59 2.61 2.22 8.59
C SER A 59 3.16 1.15 7.66
N TRP A 60 2.57 1.08 6.49
CA TRP A 60 3.11 0.36 5.35
C TRP A 60 4.14 1.22 4.62
N ILE A 61 5.21 0.60 4.14
CA ILE A 61 6.24 1.24 3.33
C ILE A 61 6.45 0.38 2.09
N GLY A 62 6.32 0.96 0.90
CA GLY A 62 6.63 0.31 -0.36
C GLY A 62 8.13 0.26 -0.59
N TYR A 63 8.60 -0.86 -1.15
CA TYR A 63 9.97 -1.09 -1.53
C TYR A 63 10.08 -1.08 -3.06
N VAL A 64 10.90 -0.19 -3.58
CA VAL A 64 11.17 -0.09 -5.03
C VAL A 64 12.50 -0.78 -5.32
N GLY A 65 12.46 -1.80 -6.20
CA GLY A 65 13.66 -2.48 -6.67
C GLY A 65 14.50 -1.56 -7.53
N VAL A 66 15.80 -1.47 -7.23
CA VAL A 66 16.77 -0.66 -7.98
C VAL A 66 18.07 -1.44 -8.21
N ASP A 67 18.80 -1.12 -9.27
CA ASP A 67 20.07 -1.78 -9.58
C ASP A 67 21.19 -1.38 -8.62
N ASP A 68 21.17 -0.15 -8.11
CA ASP A 68 22.16 0.39 -7.20
C ASP A 68 21.51 1.27 -6.13
N VAL A 69 21.44 0.75 -4.91
CA VAL A 69 20.81 1.43 -3.77
C VAL A 69 21.61 2.67 -3.36
N ASP A 70 22.94 2.61 -3.39
CA ASP A 70 23.81 3.71 -2.98
C ASP A 70 23.71 4.88 -3.95
N ALA A 71 23.87 4.62 -5.24
CA ALA A 71 23.76 5.65 -6.28
C ALA A 71 22.35 6.27 -6.29
N THR A 72 21.29 5.46 -6.10
CA THR A 72 19.92 5.95 -6.06
C THR A 72 19.68 6.80 -4.80
N ALA A 73 20.23 6.42 -3.64
CA ALA A 73 20.13 7.20 -2.42
C ALA A 73 20.80 8.57 -2.55
N GLU A 74 21.96 8.65 -3.20
CA GLU A 74 22.59 9.93 -3.51
C GLU A 74 21.76 10.77 -4.49
N ARG A 75 21.16 10.13 -5.50
CA ARG A 75 20.27 10.83 -6.43
C ARG A 75 19.01 11.40 -5.73
N ILE A 76 18.44 10.69 -4.77
CA ILE A 76 17.33 11.21 -3.93
C ILE A 76 17.71 12.53 -3.29
N LYS A 77 18.89 12.63 -2.67
CA LYS A 77 19.36 13.86 -2.03
C LYS A 77 19.51 15.01 -3.03
N HIS A 78 20.06 14.73 -4.21
CA HIS A 78 20.21 15.74 -5.28
C HIS A 78 18.85 16.24 -5.79
N LEU A 79 17.82 15.39 -5.79
CA LEU A 79 16.47 15.74 -6.22
C LEU A 79 15.62 16.36 -5.09
N GLY A 80 16.21 16.62 -3.92
CA GLY A 80 15.55 17.29 -2.80
C GLY A 80 14.80 16.38 -1.86
N GLY A 81 14.92 15.05 -1.99
CA GLY A 81 14.42 14.09 -1.02
C GLY A 81 15.37 13.94 0.18
N VAL A 82 14.92 13.22 1.19
CA VAL A 82 15.68 12.98 2.43
C VAL A 82 15.87 11.49 2.67
N VAL A 83 17.12 11.07 2.81
CA VAL A 83 17.48 9.69 3.18
C VAL A 83 17.47 9.59 4.71
N HIS A 84 16.56 8.81 5.27
CA HIS A 84 16.41 8.59 6.71
C HIS A 84 17.23 7.39 7.22
N VAL A 85 17.25 6.31 6.42
CA VAL A 85 18.10 5.15 6.66
C VAL A 85 19.06 5.05 5.50
N PRO A 86 20.37 5.25 5.70
CA PRO A 86 21.36 5.13 4.64
C PRO A 86 21.39 3.69 4.08
N PRO A 87 21.97 3.49 2.88
CA PRO A 87 22.13 2.16 2.31
C PRO A 87 22.71 1.18 3.33
N THR A 88 21.94 0.14 3.66
CA THR A 88 22.22 -0.81 4.73
C THR A 88 21.98 -2.23 4.25
N ASP A 89 22.88 -3.14 4.58
CA ASP A 89 22.73 -4.56 4.27
C ASP A 89 21.92 -5.30 5.33
N VAL A 90 20.97 -6.09 4.87
CA VAL A 90 20.50 -7.26 5.61
C VAL A 90 21.39 -8.42 5.15
N PRO A 91 22.28 -8.94 6.02
CA PRO A 91 23.33 -9.87 5.61
C PRO A 91 22.81 -11.05 4.80
N ASN A 92 23.41 -11.29 3.64
CA ASN A 92 23.05 -12.35 2.69
C ASN A 92 21.63 -12.30 2.10
N ILE A 93 20.85 -11.25 2.34
CA ILE A 93 19.48 -11.12 1.87
C ILE A 93 19.35 -9.94 0.89
N SER A 94 19.52 -8.73 1.40
CA SER A 94 19.21 -7.52 0.62
C SER A 94 20.02 -6.32 1.07
N ARG A 95 20.07 -5.31 0.19
CA ARG A 95 20.50 -3.96 0.53
C ARG A 95 19.29 -3.03 0.39
N PHE A 96 19.07 -2.17 1.35
CA PHE A 96 17.92 -1.26 1.36
C PHE A 96 18.29 0.13 1.88
N SER A 97 17.43 1.10 1.61
CA SER A 97 17.50 2.45 2.16
C SER A 97 16.08 2.99 2.31
N ILE A 98 15.81 3.79 3.34
CA ILE A 98 14.49 4.41 3.54
C ILE A 98 14.62 5.92 3.34
N PHE A 99 13.71 6.48 2.57
CA PHE A 99 13.71 7.90 2.22
C PHE A 99 12.30 8.50 2.21
N THR A 100 12.25 9.83 2.20
CA THR A 100 11.06 10.58 1.80
C THR A 100 11.34 11.37 0.54
N ASP A 101 10.33 11.51 -0.30
CA ASP A 101 10.36 12.45 -1.41
C ASP A 101 10.38 13.92 -0.91
N PRO A 102 10.53 14.92 -1.79
CA PRO A 102 10.54 16.34 -1.39
C PRO A 102 9.24 16.80 -0.70
N GLN A 103 8.16 16.03 -0.83
CA GLN A 103 6.87 16.32 -0.22
C GLN A 103 6.60 15.49 1.04
N THR A 104 7.59 14.72 1.50
CA THR A 104 7.56 13.86 2.71
C THR A 104 6.86 12.51 2.59
N ALA A 105 6.43 12.09 1.39
CA ALA A 105 5.94 10.73 1.19
C ALA A 105 7.08 9.72 1.28
N ARG A 106 6.89 8.63 2.04
CA ARG A 106 7.93 7.67 2.41
C ARG A 106 7.92 6.44 1.50
N LEU A 107 9.11 6.06 1.01
CA LEU A 107 9.39 4.81 0.31
C LEU A 107 10.72 4.22 0.76
N ALA A 108 11.00 3.01 0.33
CA ALA A 108 12.29 2.37 0.48
C ALA A 108 12.86 1.95 -0.88
N LEU A 109 14.18 1.99 -0.99
CA LEU A 109 14.95 1.35 -2.05
C LEU A 109 15.27 -0.07 -1.64
N PHE A 110 15.37 -0.98 -2.60
CA PHE A 110 15.64 -2.38 -2.34
C PHE A 110 16.43 -3.03 -3.46
N LYS A 111 17.35 -3.92 -3.08
CA LYS A 111 18.05 -4.82 -4.01
C LYS A 111 18.34 -6.15 -3.33
N TRP A 112 18.03 -7.25 -4.01
CA TRP A 112 18.48 -8.57 -3.58
C TRP A 112 19.99 -8.68 -3.71
N LEU A 113 20.67 -9.26 -2.71
CA LEU A 113 22.12 -9.51 -2.75
C LEU A 113 22.48 -10.81 -3.48
N ARG A 114 21.52 -11.73 -3.65
CA ARG A 114 21.70 -12.98 -4.37
C ARG A 114 20.88 -12.99 -5.65
N PRO A 115 21.47 -13.36 -6.79
CA PRO A 115 20.71 -13.55 -8.03
C PRO A 115 19.64 -14.65 -7.88
N GLY A 116 18.52 -14.50 -8.59
CA GLY A 116 17.45 -15.49 -8.62
C GLY A 116 16.50 -15.50 -7.42
N GLN A 117 16.61 -14.53 -6.51
CA GLN A 117 15.62 -14.30 -5.44
C GLN A 117 14.42 -13.48 -5.92
N GLU A 118 14.55 -12.89 -7.10
CA GLU A 118 13.47 -12.14 -7.74
C GLU A 118 12.36 -13.09 -8.15
N GLN A 119 11.18 -12.85 -7.64
CA GLN A 119 9.99 -13.60 -8.04
C GLN A 119 9.15 -12.72 -8.96
N PRO A 120 8.78 -13.21 -10.15
CA PRO A 120 7.91 -12.45 -11.05
C PRO A 120 6.64 -12.04 -10.34
N ALA A 121 6.29 -10.77 -10.45
CA ALA A 121 4.99 -10.31 -10.00
C ALA A 121 3.94 -10.82 -10.98
N GLU A 122 2.98 -11.61 -10.50
CA GLU A 122 1.77 -11.90 -11.25
C GLU A 122 0.75 -10.81 -10.91
N PRO A 123 0.39 -9.94 -11.85
CA PRO A 123 -0.60 -8.89 -11.61
C PRO A 123 -1.92 -9.50 -11.09
N GLY A 124 -2.47 -8.92 -10.02
CA GLY A 124 -3.73 -9.37 -9.43
C GLY A 124 -3.67 -10.69 -8.65
N ALA A 125 -2.48 -11.27 -8.44
CA ALA A 125 -2.35 -12.43 -7.58
C ALA A 125 -2.80 -12.12 -6.14
N LEU A 126 -3.56 -13.04 -5.55
CA LEU A 126 -4.12 -12.86 -4.21
C LEU A 126 -3.02 -12.66 -3.16
N GLY A 127 -3.27 -11.74 -2.23
CA GLY A 127 -2.35 -11.37 -1.16
C GLY A 127 -1.18 -10.51 -1.61
N ARG A 128 -1.15 -10.02 -2.85
CA ARG A 128 -0.13 -9.08 -3.34
C ARG A 128 -0.69 -7.67 -3.47
N VAL A 129 0.18 -6.68 -3.54
CA VAL A 129 -0.19 -5.32 -3.89
C VAL A 129 -0.52 -5.29 -5.38
N GLY A 130 -1.78 -4.98 -5.70
CA GLY A 130 -2.27 -4.83 -7.08
C GLY A 130 -2.27 -3.38 -7.55
N TRP A 131 -2.27 -2.42 -6.63
CA TRP A 131 -2.30 -1.00 -6.95
C TRP A 131 -1.54 -0.16 -5.91
N HIS A 132 -0.89 0.90 -6.39
CA HIS A 132 -0.12 1.83 -5.58
C HIS A 132 -0.70 3.23 -5.75
N GLU A 133 -1.13 3.87 -4.70
CA GLU A 133 -1.74 5.19 -4.76
C GLU A 133 -0.94 6.20 -3.95
N LEU A 134 -0.57 7.32 -4.57
CA LEU A 134 0.07 8.42 -3.87
C LEU A 134 -0.92 9.57 -3.65
N LEU A 135 -1.16 9.87 -2.40
CA LEU A 135 -1.82 11.10 -1.98
C LEU A 135 -0.74 12.17 -1.80
N ALA A 136 -0.45 12.92 -2.86
CA ALA A 136 0.63 13.90 -2.91
C ALA A 136 0.20 15.28 -2.39
N ALA A 137 1.14 16.13 -2.00
CA ALA A 137 0.83 17.56 -1.81
C ALA A 137 0.59 18.25 -3.16
N ASP A 138 1.33 17.84 -4.18
CA ASP A 138 1.26 18.29 -5.57
C ASP A 138 1.66 17.11 -6.45
N TRP A 139 0.71 16.48 -7.13
CA TRP A 139 0.95 15.25 -7.90
C TRP A 139 1.89 15.48 -9.09
N GLU A 140 1.88 16.66 -9.72
CA GLU A 140 2.75 16.95 -10.86
C GLU A 140 4.23 16.97 -10.45
N LYS A 141 4.53 17.62 -9.33
CA LYS A 141 5.87 17.63 -8.76
C LYS A 141 6.31 16.26 -8.25
N ALA A 142 5.39 15.50 -7.65
CA ALA A 142 5.67 14.13 -7.22
C ALA A 142 6.01 13.24 -8.42
N LEU A 143 5.20 13.27 -9.48
CA LEU A 143 5.48 12.49 -10.69
C LEU A 143 6.80 12.88 -11.34
N ALA A 144 7.13 14.18 -11.40
CA ALA A 144 8.41 14.66 -11.92
C ALA A 144 9.59 14.08 -11.12
N PHE A 145 9.51 14.06 -9.80
CA PHE A 145 10.51 13.46 -8.92
C PHE A 145 10.69 11.95 -9.18
N TYR A 146 9.61 11.18 -9.18
CA TYR A 146 9.67 9.73 -9.40
C TYR A 146 10.06 9.35 -10.82
N ARG A 147 9.70 10.17 -11.80
CA ARG A 147 10.17 10.02 -13.19
C ARG A 147 11.69 10.15 -13.27
N GLU A 148 12.26 11.19 -12.67
CA GLU A 148 13.71 11.41 -12.64
C GLU A 148 14.44 10.32 -11.84
N LEU A 149 13.83 9.82 -10.76
CA LEU A 149 14.45 8.86 -9.86
C LEU A 149 14.37 7.42 -10.38
N PHE A 150 13.20 6.99 -10.86
CA PHE A 150 12.89 5.60 -11.19
C PHE A 150 12.55 5.38 -12.66
N GLY A 151 12.44 6.45 -13.46
CA GLY A 151 11.97 6.33 -14.83
C GLY A 151 10.49 6.02 -14.97
N TRP A 152 9.67 6.30 -13.93
CA TRP A 152 8.22 6.12 -14.04
C TRP A 152 7.64 7.09 -15.05
N GLU A 153 6.67 6.62 -15.81
CA GLU A 153 6.08 7.38 -16.91
C GLU A 153 4.65 7.78 -16.62
N LYS A 154 4.28 8.93 -17.15
CA LYS A 154 2.91 9.41 -17.13
C LYS A 154 2.05 8.52 -18.04
N ALA A 155 0.98 7.96 -17.49
CA ALA A 155 -0.05 7.25 -18.24
C ALA A 155 -1.31 8.11 -18.36
N ASP A 156 -2.46 7.51 -18.73
CA ASP A 156 -3.72 8.21 -18.83
C ASP A 156 -4.12 8.87 -17.51
N ALA A 157 -5.05 9.81 -17.56
CA ALA A 157 -5.56 10.50 -16.39
C ALA A 157 -7.08 10.51 -16.39
N ASP A 158 -7.68 10.29 -15.23
CA ASP A 158 -9.09 10.53 -14.99
C ASP A 158 -9.27 11.91 -14.33
N ILE A 159 -10.28 12.64 -14.78
CA ILE A 159 -10.66 13.93 -14.19
C ILE A 159 -12.00 13.72 -13.50
N GLY A 160 -11.96 13.57 -12.19
CA GLY A 160 -13.14 13.41 -11.35
C GLY A 160 -13.50 14.67 -10.55
N ALA A 161 -14.49 14.55 -9.67
CA ALA A 161 -14.92 15.63 -8.79
C ALA A 161 -13.82 16.14 -7.84
N MET A 162 -12.79 15.32 -7.57
CA MET A 162 -11.65 15.66 -6.71
C MET A 162 -10.41 16.15 -7.48
N GLY A 163 -10.55 16.46 -8.77
CA GLY A 163 -9.46 16.88 -9.63
C GLY A 163 -8.85 15.73 -10.43
N THR A 164 -7.60 15.91 -10.84
CA THR A 164 -6.89 14.96 -11.69
C THR A 164 -6.39 13.77 -10.86
N TYR A 165 -6.80 12.57 -11.25
CA TYR A 165 -6.19 11.31 -10.83
C TYR A 165 -5.26 10.84 -11.93
N GLN A 166 -3.96 10.99 -11.72
CA GLN A 166 -2.94 10.71 -12.72
C GLN A 166 -2.41 9.31 -12.56
N LEU A 167 -2.63 8.47 -13.57
CA LEU A 167 -2.03 7.14 -13.65
C LEU A 167 -0.55 7.24 -13.99
N PHE A 168 0.23 6.32 -13.47
CA PHE A 168 1.64 6.18 -13.80
C PHE A 168 2.01 4.72 -14.07
N SER A 169 3.04 4.53 -14.88
CA SER A 169 3.55 3.23 -15.27
C SER A 169 5.02 3.06 -14.90
N ALA A 170 5.40 1.82 -14.65
CA ALA A 170 6.77 1.37 -14.49
C ALA A 170 7.02 0.19 -15.45
N ALA A 171 8.12 0.22 -16.18
CA ALA A 171 8.46 -0.81 -17.17
C ALA A 171 7.32 -1.12 -18.18
N GLY A 172 6.56 -0.10 -18.56
CA GLY A 172 5.45 -0.22 -19.52
C GLY A 172 4.13 -0.71 -18.94
N GLU A 173 4.06 -1.05 -17.65
CA GLU A 173 2.83 -1.47 -16.97
C GLU A 173 2.30 -0.35 -16.07
N THR A 174 1.00 -0.06 -16.15
CA THR A 174 0.34 0.86 -15.23
C THR A 174 0.22 0.20 -13.86
N ILE A 175 0.89 0.78 -12.86
CA ILE A 175 1.02 0.19 -11.52
C ILE A 175 0.34 1.01 -10.42
N GLY A 176 -0.15 2.20 -10.74
CA GLY A 176 -0.75 3.05 -9.72
C GLY A 176 -1.26 4.38 -10.24
N GLY A 177 -1.75 5.17 -9.31
CA GLY A 177 -2.22 6.52 -9.56
C GLY A 177 -1.75 7.48 -8.47
N MET A 178 -1.79 8.76 -8.78
CA MET A 178 -1.50 9.82 -7.83
C MET A 178 -2.42 11.02 -8.03
N PHE A 179 -2.73 11.67 -6.95
CA PHE A 179 -3.54 12.89 -6.96
C PHE A 179 -3.12 13.83 -5.83
N THR A 180 -3.54 15.08 -5.94
CA THR A 180 -3.31 16.04 -4.86
C THR A 180 -4.26 15.74 -3.70
N LYS A 181 -3.70 15.41 -2.55
CA LYS A 181 -4.45 15.08 -1.34
C LYS A 181 -5.39 16.22 -0.92
N PRO A 182 -6.54 15.90 -0.33
CA PRO A 182 -7.40 16.94 0.27
C PRO A 182 -6.68 17.72 1.37
N SER A 183 -7.05 18.98 1.55
CA SER A 183 -6.41 19.88 2.51
C SER A 183 -6.51 19.42 3.98
N PHE A 184 -7.54 18.64 4.31
CA PHE A 184 -7.69 18.08 5.67
C PHE A 184 -6.73 16.93 5.97
N MET A 185 -6.10 16.32 4.95
CA MET A 185 -5.06 15.32 5.17
C MET A 185 -3.74 16.01 5.49
N PRO A 186 -3.11 15.72 6.64
CA PRO A 186 -1.97 16.52 7.11
C PRO A 186 -0.70 16.31 6.28
N VAL A 187 -0.45 15.10 5.81
CA VAL A 187 0.80 14.72 5.13
C VAL A 187 0.53 13.87 3.90
N PRO A 188 1.40 13.97 2.88
CA PRO A 188 1.41 13.02 1.77
C PRO A 188 1.77 11.61 2.24
N PHE A 189 1.18 10.59 1.62
CA PHE A 189 1.53 9.20 1.90
C PHE A 189 1.18 8.28 0.74
N TRP A 190 1.83 7.10 0.72
CA TRP A 190 1.52 6.00 -0.17
C TRP A 190 0.51 5.06 0.45
N LEU A 191 -0.55 4.73 -0.29
CA LEU A 191 -1.57 3.74 0.06
C LEU A 191 -1.42 2.54 -0.86
N TYR A 192 -1.43 1.35 -0.28
CA TYR A 192 -1.25 0.08 -0.99
C TYR A 192 -2.55 -0.70 -0.95
N TYR A 193 -2.99 -1.15 -2.14
CA TYR A 193 -4.18 -1.96 -2.32
C TYR A 193 -3.76 -3.42 -2.47
N PHE A 194 -4.15 -4.25 -1.52
CA PHE A 194 -3.85 -5.67 -1.53
C PHE A 194 -4.99 -6.44 -2.17
N SER A 195 -4.66 -7.34 -3.10
CA SER A 195 -5.63 -8.16 -3.82
C SER A 195 -6.18 -9.26 -2.92
N VAL A 196 -7.51 -9.31 -2.78
CA VAL A 196 -8.24 -10.33 -2.01
C VAL A 196 -9.30 -11.01 -2.88
N GLY A 197 -9.72 -12.22 -2.51
CA GLY A 197 -10.71 -12.97 -3.30
C GLY A 197 -12.10 -12.35 -3.25
N ASP A 198 -12.58 -12.05 -2.05
CA ASP A 198 -13.91 -11.46 -1.81
C ASP A 198 -13.78 -10.26 -0.87
N ILE A 199 -14.21 -9.10 -1.35
CA ILE A 199 -14.05 -7.83 -0.64
C ILE A 199 -14.91 -7.75 0.64
N ASP A 200 -16.12 -8.31 0.61
CA ASP A 200 -17.01 -8.28 1.77
C ASP A 200 -16.51 -9.22 2.87
N VAL A 201 -15.99 -10.39 2.50
CA VAL A 201 -15.36 -11.34 3.45
C VAL A 201 -14.10 -10.72 4.06
N ALA A 202 -13.25 -10.11 3.25
CA ALA A 202 -12.04 -9.47 3.74
C ALA A 202 -12.35 -8.29 4.68
N ALA A 203 -13.34 -7.44 4.34
CA ALA A 203 -13.82 -6.36 5.21
C ALA A 203 -14.39 -6.87 6.54
N GLN A 204 -15.10 -8.01 6.54
CA GLN A 204 -15.54 -8.67 7.77
C GLN A 204 -14.36 -9.16 8.63
N HIS A 205 -13.33 -9.74 8.00
CA HIS A 205 -12.10 -10.15 8.70
C HIS A 205 -11.36 -8.97 9.32
N VAL A 206 -11.31 -7.81 8.63
CA VAL A 206 -10.75 -6.57 9.18
C VAL A 206 -11.47 -6.19 10.47
N LYS A 207 -12.80 -6.10 10.44
CA LYS A 207 -13.62 -5.74 11.62
C LYS A 207 -13.48 -6.76 12.75
N ALA A 208 -13.55 -8.04 12.43
CA ALA A 208 -13.42 -9.13 13.41
C ALA A 208 -12.03 -9.21 14.04
N GLY A 209 -10.99 -8.76 13.32
CA GLY A 209 -9.61 -8.69 13.80
C GLY A 209 -9.28 -7.43 14.60
N GLY A 210 -10.26 -6.54 14.84
CA GLY A 210 -10.07 -5.28 15.60
C GLY A 210 -9.58 -4.11 14.74
N GLY A 211 -9.49 -4.26 13.44
CA GLY A 211 -9.25 -3.17 12.50
C GLY A 211 -10.53 -2.39 12.19
N GLN A 212 -10.39 -1.32 11.43
CA GLN A 212 -11.52 -0.49 11.01
C GLN A 212 -11.64 -0.49 9.49
N VAL A 213 -12.87 -0.55 9.02
CA VAL A 213 -13.24 -0.26 7.63
C VAL A 213 -13.64 1.21 7.60
N LEU A 214 -12.90 2.03 6.84
CA LEU A 214 -13.04 3.49 6.87
C LEU A 214 -14.26 3.96 6.09
N ASP A 215 -14.55 3.27 4.97
CA ASP A 215 -15.69 3.58 4.10
C ASP A 215 -16.36 2.29 3.62
N ASP A 216 -17.58 2.40 3.09
CA ASP A 216 -18.23 1.26 2.43
C ASP A 216 -17.46 0.86 1.17
N PRO A 217 -17.40 -0.45 0.84
CA PRO A 217 -16.77 -0.90 -0.39
C PRO A 217 -17.31 -0.17 -1.62
N LEU A 218 -16.40 0.35 -2.44
CA LEU A 218 -16.68 1.10 -3.66
C LEU A 218 -16.41 0.24 -4.89
N GLU A 219 -17.36 0.21 -5.82
CA GLU A 219 -17.19 -0.44 -7.12
C GLU A 219 -16.41 0.46 -8.07
N LEU A 220 -15.37 -0.10 -8.69
CA LEU A 220 -14.59 0.56 -9.73
C LEU A 220 -15.11 0.20 -11.12
N PRO A 221 -14.86 1.04 -12.14
CA PRO A 221 -15.04 0.65 -13.53
C PRO A 221 -14.28 -0.66 -13.81
N GLY A 222 -14.97 -1.65 -14.39
CA GLY A 222 -14.39 -2.99 -14.61
C GLY A 222 -14.81 -4.05 -13.59
N GLY A 223 -15.59 -3.67 -12.54
CA GLY A 223 -16.27 -4.59 -11.63
C GLY A 223 -15.41 -5.10 -10.47
N SER A 224 -14.21 -4.55 -10.27
CA SER A 224 -13.50 -4.74 -9.01
C SER A 224 -14.06 -3.80 -7.93
N TRP A 225 -13.85 -4.18 -6.68
CA TRP A 225 -14.28 -3.42 -5.50
C TRP A 225 -13.08 -3.08 -4.64
N ILE A 226 -13.09 -1.88 -4.07
CA ILE A 226 -12.04 -1.44 -3.16
C ILE A 226 -12.64 -1.02 -1.82
N VAL A 227 -11.81 -1.10 -0.77
CA VAL A 227 -12.14 -0.60 0.56
C VAL A 227 -10.88 -0.16 1.29
N GLN A 228 -10.94 0.99 1.94
CA GLN A 228 -9.84 1.49 2.77
C GLN A 228 -10.05 1.07 4.23
N CYS A 229 -8.96 0.70 4.88
CA CYS A 229 -8.97 0.11 6.21
C CYS A 229 -7.82 0.63 7.08
N THR A 230 -7.94 0.45 8.39
CA THR A 230 -6.80 0.47 9.30
C THR A 230 -6.69 -0.88 10.02
N ASP A 231 -5.46 -1.27 10.32
CA ASP A 231 -5.22 -2.39 11.22
C ASP A 231 -5.43 -1.97 12.69
N PRO A 232 -5.39 -2.91 13.66
CA PRO A 232 -5.59 -2.59 15.09
C PRO A 232 -4.55 -1.63 15.67
N GLN A 233 -3.38 -1.49 15.06
CA GLN A 233 -2.31 -0.57 15.46
C GLN A 233 -2.38 0.78 14.75
N GLY A 234 -3.32 0.94 13.80
CA GLY A 234 -3.59 2.18 13.08
C GLY A 234 -2.86 2.34 11.75
N ALA A 235 -2.19 1.30 11.24
CA ALA A 235 -1.62 1.36 9.90
C ALA A 235 -2.72 1.34 8.83
N ILE A 236 -2.70 2.34 7.95
CA ILE A 236 -3.66 2.46 6.84
C ILE A 236 -3.24 1.53 5.70
N PHE A 237 -4.20 0.81 5.13
CA PHE A 237 -4.06 -0.01 3.94
C PHE A 237 -5.38 -0.08 3.18
N ALA A 238 -5.37 -0.59 1.97
CA ALA A 238 -6.58 -0.82 1.21
C ALA A 238 -6.64 -2.26 0.69
N LEU A 239 -7.84 -2.70 0.38
CA LEU A 239 -8.12 -3.99 -0.23
C LEU A 239 -8.76 -3.77 -1.59
N GLU A 240 -8.43 -4.63 -2.54
CA GLU A 240 -9.08 -4.73 -3.83
C GLU A 240 -9.50 -6.18 -4.07
N GLY A 241 -10.72 -6.39 -4.54
CA GLY A 241 -11.21 -7.73 -4.80
C GLY A 241 -12.52 -7.74 -5.56
N LYS A 242 -13.02 -8.93 -5.82
CA LYS A 242 -14.36 -9.11 -6.37
C LYS A 242 -15.38 -9.08 -5.23
N ARG A 243 -16.60 -8.75 -5.58
CA ARG A 243 -17.72 -8.93 -4.67
C ARG A 243 -18.43 -10.22 -5.05
N GLY A 244 -18.49 -11.17 -4.11
CA GLY A 244 -19.24 -12.40 -4.34
C GLY A 244 -20.70 -12.09 -4.59
N HIS A 245 -21.31 -12.78 -5.57
CA HIS A 245 -22.76 -12.78 -5.71
C HIS A 245 -23.34 -13.53 -4.50
N ASN A 246 -23.71 -12.79 -3.46
CA ASN A 246 -24.55 -13.34 -2.39
C ASN A 246 -26.02 -13.21 -2.86
N PRO A 247 -26.66 -14.27 -3.33
CA PRO A 247 -28.04 -14.20 -3.84
C PRO A 247 -29.03 -13.73 -2.77
N ILE A 248 -28.71 -13.90 -1.49
CA ILE A 248 -29.59 -13.48 -0.38
C ILE A 248 -29.59 -11.95 -0.22
N GLY A 249 -28.45 -11.27 -0.38
CA GLY A 249 -28.36 -9.81 -0.29
C GLY A 249 -28.96 -9.05 -1.46
N TYR A 250 -29.20 -9.70 -2.61
CA TYR A 250 -29.89 -9.09 -3.74
C TYR A 250 -31.37 -8.86 -3.44
N PHE A 251 -32.05 -9.83 -2.85
CA PHE A 251 -33.47 -9.70 -2.50
C PHE A 251 -33.72 -8.72 -1.38
N GLU A 252 -32.86 -8.61 -0.37
CA GLU A 252 -32.97 -7.61 0.70
C GLU A 252 -32.76 -6.18 0.19
N ARG A 253 -31.83 -5.97 -0.75
CA ARG A 253 -31.60 -4.65 -1.36
C ARG A 253 -32.67 -4.21 -2.34
N VAL A 254 -33.32 -5.15 -3.01
CA VAL A 254 -34.46 -4.86 -3.89
C VAL A 254 -35.72 -4.54 -3.04
N ALA A 255 -35.90 -5.20 -1.91
CA ALA A 255 -37.00 -4.92 -1.00
C ALA A 255 -36.85 -3.60 -0.22
N ALA A 256 -35.63 -3.16 0.05
CA ALA A 256 -35.33 -1.90 0.73
C ALA A 256 -35.35 -0.67 -0.19
N ARG A 257 -35.35 -0.84 -1.51
CA ARG A 257 -35.51 0.24 -2.49
C ARG A 257 -36.99 0.40 -2.82
N GLY A 258 -37.69 1.22 -2.03
CA GLY A 258 -38.92 1.86 -2.48
C GLY A 258 -38.68 2.70 -3.74
N PRO A 259 -39.73 3.02 -4.55
CA PRO A 259 -39.55 3.62 -5.85
C PRO A 259 -38.94 5.01 -5.75
N SER A 260 -37.82 5.17 -6.47
CA SER A 260 -37.19 6.40 -6.94
C SER A 260 -36.90 7.55 -5.97
N ASP A 261 -35.62 7.73 -5.63
CA ASP A 261 -35.08 9.09 -5.53
C ASP A 261 -33.74 9.19 -6.28
N THR A 262 -33.83 9.75 -7.50
CA THR A 262 -32.68 10.09 -8.34
C THR A 262 -32.15 11.47 -7.92
N ARG A 263 -31.59 11.61 -6.74
CA ARG A 263 -30.85 12.81 -6.36
C ARG A 263 -29.39 12.44 -6.02
N GLY A 264 -28.51 13.10 -6.77
CA GLY A 264 -27.09 12.94 -6.82
C GLY A 264 -26.41 12.70 -5.46
N ARG A 265 -25.68 11.61 -5.36
CA ARG A 265 -24.84 11.31 -4.21
C ARG A 265 -23.58 12.16 -4.28
N ARG A 266 -23.44 13.02 -3.29
CA ARG A 266 -22.16 13.66 -2.98
C ARG A 266 -21.23 12.60 -2.40
N TRP A 267 -20.05 12.56 -2.91
CA TRP A 267 -18.93 11.86 -2.30
C TRP A 267 -18.56 12.56 -0.99
N SER A 268 -18.58 11.83 0.11
CA SER A 268 -18.02 12.30 1.40
C SER A 268 -16.83 11.39 1.74
N TRP A 269 -15.69 12.02 1.84
CA TRP A 269 -14.46 11.43 2.40
C TRP A 269 -14.33 11.83 3.86
#